data_77cf9f4dce6471b26c1b30f7787f4aff
#
_entry.id   77cf9f4dce6471b26c1b30f7787f4aff
#
_cell.length_a   1.000
_cell.length_b   1.000
_cell.length_c   1.000
_cell.angle_alpha   90.00
_cell.angle_beta   90.00
_cell.angle_gamma   90.00
#
_symmetry.space_group_name_H-M   'P 1'
#
loop_
_entity.id
_entity.type
_entity.pdbx_description
1 polymer ?
#
loop_
_entity_poly.entity_id
_entity_poly.type
_entity_poly.pdbx_seq_one_letter_code
_entity_poly.pdbx_strand_id
1 'polypeptide(L)'
;HFFDGFRTSHEIQKIEEISYDQMSEMIDEELIFEHRHRALSPDHPTIRGTAQNPDVYFTGRETVNKYYNAAPAIVQETMNKFAAITGRQYHLFDYHGAPDAENVVVMMGSGG
;
A
#
# COMPACT_ATOMS: atom_id res chain seq x y z
N HIS A 1 -0.37 3.53 4.24
CA HIS A 1 -0.74 2.74 5.43
C HIS A 1 -1.73 3.51 6.30
N PHE A 2 -2.77 2.86 6.75
CA PHE A 2 -3.75 3.41 7.69
C PHE A 2 -4.19 2.32 8.68
N PHE A 3 -4.61 2.72 9.85
CA PHE A 3 -5.08 1.84 10.91
C PHE A 3 -6.08 2.58 11.82
N ASP A 4 -6.90 1.83 12.53
CA ASP A 4 -7.79 2.39 13.54
C ASP A 4 -6.99 2.92 14.72
N GLY A 5 -7.03 4.23 14.94
CA GLY A 5 -6.50 4.84 16.14
C GLY A 5 -7.27 4.38 17.38
N PHE A 6 -6.73 4.55 18.54
CA PHE A 6 -7.24 4.13 19.84
C PHE A 6 -7.34 2.60 20.00
N ARG A 7 -8.17 1.89 19.23
CA ARG A 7 -8.30 0.42 19.36
C ARG A 7 -6.98 -0.30 19.03
N THR A 8 -6.34 0.06 17.95
CA THR A 8 -5.06 -0.56 17.55
C THR A 8 -3.90 -0.15 18.45
N SER A 9 -3.91 1.09 18.97
CA SER A 9 -2.79 1.68 19.71
C SER A 9 -2.91 1.58 21.25
N HIS A 10 -4.09 1.40 21.79
CA HIS A 10 -4.34 1.46 23.24
C HIS A 10 -4.92 0.18 23.84
N GLU A 11 -5.46 -0.72 23.03
CA GLU A 11 -5.96 -2.00 23.49
C GLU A 11 -4.83 -3.05 23.49
N ILE A 12 -4.77 -3.88 24.54
CA ILE A 12 -3.85 -5.01 24.57
C ILE A 12 -4.41 -6.11 23.67
N GLN A 13 -3.62 -6.51 22.69
CA GLN A 13 -4.00 -7.52 21.72
C GLN A 13 -2.90 -8.56 21.56
N LYS A 14 -3.30 -9.79 21.27
CA LYS A 14 -2.37 -10.82 20.83
C LYS A 14 -2.12 -10.66 19.35
N ILE A 15 -0.87 -10.53 18.94
CA ILE A 15 -0.46 -10.44 17.55
C ILE A 15 0.39 -11.66 17.17
N GLU A 16 0.39 -12.01 15.91
CA GLU A 16 1.32 -12.93 15.31
C GLU A 16 2.40 -12.12 14.56
N GLU A 17 3.63 -12.24 15.05
CA GLU A 17 4.75 -11.48 14.51
C GLU A 17 5.22 -12.07 13.17
N ILE A 18 5.61 -11.21 12.25
CA ILE A 18 6.27 -11.57 11.00
C ILE A 18 7.77 -11.59 11.26
N SER A 19 8.44 -12.70 10.94
CA SER A 19 9.89 -12.82 11.11
C SER A 19 10.66 -11.98 10.09
N TYR A 20 11.90 -11.64 10.41
CA TYR A 20 12.78 -10.92 9.47
C TYR A 20 13.03 -11.70 8.17
N ASP A 21 13.09 -13.03 8.24
CA ASP A 21 13.26 -13.87 7.06
C ASP A 21 12.04 -13.75 6.13
N GLN A 22 10.84 -13.83 6.68
CA GLN A 22 9.60 -13.61 5.93
C GLN A 22 9.51 -12.21 5.31
N MET A 23 9.94 -11.19 6.06
CA MET A 23 10.00 -9.82 5.52
C MET A 23 11.00 -9.72 4.37
N SER A 24 12.16 -10.36 4.51
CA SER A 24 13.20 -10.37 3.47
C SER A 24 12.71 -10.97 2.15
N GLU A 25 11.87 -12.01 2.19
CA GLU A 25 11.27 -12.59 1.00
C GLU A 25 10.31 -11.64 0.25
N MET A 26 9.77 -10.64 0.96
CA MET A 26 8.88 -9.62 0.37
C MET A 26 9.64 -8.45 -0.25
N ILE A 27 10.91 -8.26 0.12
CA ILE A 27 11.71 -7.11 -0.31
C ILE A 27 12.33 -7.40 -1.67
N ASP A 28 12.25 -6.41 -2.55
CA ASP A 28 12.97 -6.37 -3.82
C ASP A 28 14.12 -5.37 -3.69
N GLU A 29 15.34 -5.89 -3.59
CA GLU A 29 16.54 -5.06 -3.42
C GLU A 29 16.80 -4.16 -4.63
N GLU A 30 16.47 -4.60 -5.85
CA GLU A 30 16.65 -3.80 -7.05
C GLU A 30 15.80 -2.52 -6.99
N LEU A 31 14.55 -2.63 -6.56
CA LEU A 31 13.69 -1.46 -6.37
C LEU A 31 14.23 -0.50 -5.29
N ILE A 32 14.88 -1.03 -4.26
CA ILE A 32 15.53 -0.21 -3.23
C ILE A 32 16.71 0.55 -3.84
N PHE A 33 17.56 -0.13 -4.62
CA PHE A 33 18.69 0.50 -5.31
C PHE A 33 18.21 1.58 -6.28
N GLU A 34 17.21 1.31 -7.09
CA GLU A 34 16.63 2.27 -8.01
C GLU A 34 16.08 3.50 -7.27
N HIS A 35 15.39 3.28 -6.16
CA HIS A 35 14.88 4.37 -5.33
C HIS A 35 16.02 5.24 -4.79
N ARG A 36 17.06 4.63 -4.24
CA ARG A 36 18.24 5.34 -3.73
C ARG A 36 19.00 6.07 -4.83
N HIS A 37 19.07 5.51 -6.01
CA HIS A 37 19.73 6.13 -7.17
C HIS A 37 19.02 7.41 -7.62
N ARG A 38 17.71 7.51 -7.41
CA ARG A 38 16.93 8.72 -7.67
C ARG A 38 17.02 9.77 -6.56
N ALA A 39 17.74 9.49 -5.49
CA ALA A 39 17.92 10.44 -4.40
C ALA A 39 18.78 11.63 -4.84
N LEU A 40 18.52 12.78 -4.24
CA LEU A 40 19.33 13.99 -4.45
C LEU A 40 20.74 13.75 -3.89
N SER A 41 21.75 13.85 -4.75
CA SER A 41 23.15 13.75 -4.37
C SER A 41 24.00 14.73 -5.20
N PRO A 42 25.26 15.02 -4.78
CA PRO A 42 26.17 15.82 -5.60
C PRO A 42 26.42 15.26 -7.00
N ASP A 43 26.40 13.93 -7.15
CA ASP A 43 26.60 13.24 -8.43
C ASP A 43 25.34 13.26 -9.30
N HIS A 44 24.17 13.39 -8.67
CA HIS A 44 22.85 13.46 -9.32
C HIS A 44 22.07 14.66 -8.79
N PRO A 45 22.49 15.89 -9.14
CA PRO A 45 21.79 17.09 -8.71
C PRO A 45 20.44 17.17 -9.43
N THR A 46 19.35 17.16 -8.64
CA THR A 46 18.00 17.35 -9.15
C THR A 46 17.30 18.46 -8.39
N ILE A 47 16.52 19.26 -9.11
CA ILE A 47 15.64 20.24 -8.49
C ILE A 47 14.27 19.61 -8.35
N ARG A 48 13.79 19.52 -7.11
CA ARG A 48 12.42 19.14 -6.81
C ARG A 48 11.69 20.38 -6.29
N GLY A 49 10.89 20.97 -7.18
CA GLY A 49 10.09 22.14 -6.81
C GLY A 49 8.98 21.74 -5.81
N THR A 50 8.77 22.59 -4.81
CA THR A 50 7.73 22.41 -3.80
C THR A 50 6.46 23.19 -4.12
N ALA A 51 6.57 24.22 -4.97
CA ALA A 51 5.46 25.03 -5.45
C ALA A 51 5.39 24.96 -6.98
N GLN A 52 4.22 24.73 -7.50
CA GLN A 52 3.96 24.66 -8.93
C GLN A 52 2.77 25.55 -9.29
N ASN A 53 2.86 26.24 -10.41
CA ASN A 53 1.73 26.97 -10.94
C ASN A 53 0.63 25.99 -11.40
N PRO A 54 -0.65 26.42 -11.46
CA PRO A 54 -1.77 25.54 -11.76
C PRO A 54 -1.64 24.75 -13.05
N ASP A 55 -1.08 25.34 -14.10
CA ASP A 55 -0.85 24.69 -15.40
C ASP A 55 0.15 23.53 -15.31
N VAL A 56 1.28 23.75 -14.63
CA VAL A 56 2.32 22.73 -14.44
C VAL A 56 1.81 21.63 -13.50
N TYR A 57 1.16 22.02 -12.41
CA TYR A 57 0.62 21.07 -11.43
C TYR A 57 -0.46 20.17 -12.05
N PHE A 58 -1.38 20.74 -12.82
CA PHE A 58 -2.43 19.98 -13.51
C PHE A 58 -1.82 18.91 -14.42
N THR A 59 -0.88 19.29 -15.27
CA THR A 59 -0.19 18.35 -16.17
C THR A 59 0.51 17.24 -15.39
N GLY A 60 1.20 17.59 -14.31
CA GLY A 60 1.85 16.62 -13.43
C GLY A 60 0.85 15.65 -12.78
N ARG A 61 -0.30 16.15 -12.34
CA ARG A 61 -1.37 15.30 -11.75
C ARG A 61 -1.99 14.34 -12.76
N GLU A 62 -2.19 14.74 -14.00
CA GLU A 62 -2.70 13.85 -15.05
C GLU A 62 -1.76 12.65 -15.31
N THR A 63 -0.45 12.85 -15.18
CA THR A 63 0.52 11.77 -15.45
C THR A 63 0.53 10.69 -14.39
N VAL A 64 -0.05 10.90 -13.20
CA VAL A 64 -0.07 9.89 -12.12
C VAL A 64 -1.17 8.85 -12.26
N ASN A 65 -2.18 9.09 -13.11
CA ASN A 65 -3.34 8.21 -13.26
C ASN A 65 -2.94 6.77 -13.58
N LYS A 66 -1.93 6.56 -14.41
CA LYS A 66 -1.42 5.22 -14.74
C LYS A 66 -0.96 4.43 -13.52
N TYR A 67 -0.38 5.10 -12.53
CA TYR A 67 0.08 4.46 -11.29
C TYR A 67 -1.08 4.14 -10.37
N TYR A 68 -2.03 5.06 -10.21
CA TYR A 68 -3.23 4.81 -9.42
C TYR A 68 -4.09 3.68 -10.01
N ASN A 69 -4.21 3.62 -11.33
CA ASN A 69 -4.96 2.56 -12.00
C ASN A 69 -4.30 1.18 -11.86
N ALA A 70 -2.98 1.13 -11.75
CA ALA A 70 -2.24 -0.11 -11.52
C ALA A 70 -2.23 -0.54 -10.05
N ALA A 71 -2.40 0.38 -9.10
CA ALA A 71 -2.24 0.11 -7.67
C ALA A 71 -3.13 -1.03 -7.13
N PRO A 72 -4.42 -1.16 -7.48
CA PRO A 72 -5.24 -2.27 -6.97
C PRO A 72 -4.69 -3.65 -7.33
N ALA A 73 -4.25 -3.84 -8.57
CA ALA A 73 -3.69 -5.10 -9.01
C ALA A 73 -2.37 -5.42 -8.29
N ILE A 74 -1.49 -4.42 -8.16
CA ILE A 74 -0.21 -4.56 -7.46
C ILE A 74 -0.42 -4.92 -5.98
N VAL A 75 -1.38 -4.27 -5.33
CA VAL A 75 -1.70 -4.54 -3.91
C VAL A 75 -2.23 -5.96 -3.74
N GLN A 76 -3.15 -6.41 -4.61
CA GLN A 76 -3.68 -7.78 -4.52
C GLN A 76 -2.59 -8.82 -4.80
N GLU A 77 -1.72 -8.59 -5.76
CA GLU A 77 -0.58 -9.48 -6.04
C GLU A 77 0.38 -9.56 -4.84
N THR A 78 0.65 -8.44 -4.20
CA THR A 78 1.46 -8.39 -2.98
C THR A 78 0.80 -9.14 -1.82
N MET A 79 -0.51 -9.04 -1.65
CA MET A 79 -1.26 -9.83 -0.67
C MET A 79 -1.18 -11.32 -0.95
N ASN A 80 -1.24 -11.73 -2.22
CA ASN A 80 -1.09 -13.12 -2.63
C ASN A 80 0.32 -13.66 -2.36
N LYS A 81 1.35 -12.85 -2.63
CA LYS A 81 2.74 -13.19 -2.29
C LYS A 81 2.90 -13.35 -0.77
N PHE A 82 2.33 -12.45 0.00
CA PHE A 82 2.32 -12.52 1.46
C PHE A 82 1.63 -13.80 1.97
N ALA A 83 0.50 -14.17 1.37
CA ALA A 83 -0.21 -15.40 1.72
C ALA A 83 0.62 -16.65 1.46
N ALA A 84 1.39 -16.68 0.37
CA ALA A 84 2.28 -17.81 0.05
C ALA A 84 3.39 -17.99 1.09
N ILE A 85 3.85 -16.89 1.71
CA ILE A 85 4.92 -16.90 2.72
C ILE A 85 4.38 -17.23 4.11
N THR A 86 3.22 -16.65 4.49
CA THR A 86 2.72 -16.67 5.87
C THR A 86 1.50 -17.58 6.07
N GLY A 87 0.85 -18.01 5.00
CA GLY A 87 -0.43 -18.70 5.05
C GLY A 87 -1.64 -17.80 5.30
N ARG A 88 -1.44 -16.48 5.42
CA ARG A 88 -2.52 -15.50 5.69
C ARG A 88 -2.95 -14.82 4.42
N GLN A 89 -4.13 -15.17 3.91
CA GLN A 89 -4.69 -14.57 2.71
C GLN A 89 -5.51 -13.32 3.04
N TYR A 90 -5.22 -12.24 2.31
CA TYR A 90 -5.96 -10.99 2.35
C TYR A 90 -6.40 -10.59 0.94
N HIS A 91 -7.52 -9.86 0.87
CA HIS A 91 -8.05 -9.33 -0.38
C HIS A 91 -8.32 -7.84 -0.22
N LEU A 92 -8.48 -7.15 -1.34
CA LEU A 92 -8.89 -5.74 -1.34
C LEU A 92 -10.27 -5.55 -0.70
N PHE A 93 -11.14 -6.55 -0.88
CA PHE A 93 -12.47 -6.62 -0.29
C PHE A 93 -12.78 -8.06 0.06
N ASP A 94 -13.25 -8.30 1.26
CA ASP A 94 -13.83 -9.57 1.69
C ASP A 94 -15.32 -9.39 1.90
N TYR A 95 -16.12 -10.30 1.35
CA TYR A 95 -17.56 -10.28 1.49
C TYR A 95 -18.02 -11.26 2.56
N HIS A 96 -18.82 -10.76 3.48
CA HIS A 96 -19.47 -11.56 4.51
C HIS A 96 -20.96 -11.27 4.49
N GLY A 97 -21.78 -12.23 4.11
CA GLY A 97 -23.22 -12.07 4.06
C GLY A 97 -23.93 -13.09 3.17
N ALA A 98 -25.18 -12.83 2.91
CA ALA A 98 -25.99 -13.68 2.03
C ALA A 98 -25.51 -13.54 0.57
N PRO A 99 -25.42 -14.67 -0.19
CA PRO A 99 -24.91 -14.62 -1.58
C PRO A 99 -25.86 -13.87 -2.54
N ASP A 100 -27.11 -13.66 -2.14
CA ASP A 100 -28.17 -12.98 -2.88
C ASP A 100 -28.55 -11.63 -2.26
N ALA A 101 -27.65 -11.00 -1.49
CA ALA A 101 -27.91 -9.72 -0.86
C ALA A 101 -28.19 -8.62 -1.89
N GLU A 102 -29.32 -7.92 -1.74
CA GLU A 102 -29.67 -6.76 -2.58
C GLU A 102 -29.02 -5.46 -2.10
N ASN A 103 -28.67 -5.40 -0.82
CA ASN A 103 -28.04 -4.24 -0.21
C ASN A 103 -26.75 -4.66 0.48
N VAL A 104 -25.65 -3.97 0.17
CA VAL A 104 -24.32 -4.23 0.70
C VAL A 104 -23.79 -2.98 1.38
N VAL A 105 -23.23 -3.16 2.58
CA VAL A 105 -22.54 -2.10 3.31
C VAL A 105 -21.03 -2.33 3.16
N VAL A 106 -20.32 -1.31 2.70
CA VAL A 106 -18.86 -1.32 2.64
C VAL A 106 -18.33 -0.64 3.88
N MET A 107 -17.52 -1.35 4.63
CA MET A 107 -16.95 -0.87 5.90
C MET A 107 -15.44 -1.12 5.92
N MET A 108 -14.73 -0.37 6.76
CA MET A 108 -13.31 -0.59 7.03
C MET A 108 -13.02 -0.33 8.51
N GLY A 109 -11.90 -0.88 8.99
CA GLY A 109 -11.47 -0.69 10.37
C GLY A 109 -12.31 -1.48 11.38
N SER A 110 -12.35 -1.02 12.61
CA SER A 110 -13.06 -1.70 13.73
C SER A 110 -14.58 -1.60 13.66
N GLY A 111 -15.12 -0.96 12.64
CA GLY A 111 -16.57 -0.91 12.40
C GLY A 111 -17.10 -2.12 11.63
N GLY A 112 -16.21 -2.95 11.07
CA GLY A 112 -16.55 -4.14 10.30
C GLY A 112 -16.79 -5.40 11.11
#